data_bdcbe77d93674f2fa2ae2322b8396c46
#
_entry.id   bdcbe77d93674f2fa2ae2322b8396c46
#
_cell.length_a   1.000
_cell.length_b   1.000
_cell.length_c   1.000
_cell.angle_alpha   90.00
_cell.angle_beta   90.00
_cell.angle_gamma   90.00
#
_symmetry.space_group_name_H-M   'P 1'
#
loop_
_entity.id
_entity.type
_entity.pdbx_description
1 polymer ?
#
loop_
_entity_poly.entity_id
_entity_poly.type
_entity_poly.pdbx_seq_one_letter_code
_entity_poly.pdbx_strand_id
1 'polypeptide(L)'
;SSDVCSSDLTFDIFVPPRHESRAELVDLLEEVASCSEKLSCRLQESEGLKFILLKEGEDTGITFRAVPGGHEFTSLLMAILNADGKGKNFPDEFITRRIRALRGPINLTTYLSLGCTNCPDVVQALNLMVVLNPQIRHEAVDGAVNEEEVNRMKVQAVPTVFADGEQIHVGRGNIGDLLEKLEVRYGASVSESFETKEYDVLVAGGGPAGAAAAIYSARKGLRVAVVAERIGGQVNETMGIENLISVPRTTGKELAQDLKSHLAAYHIDILENRRIEKAEVV
;
A
#
# COMPACT_ATOMS: atom_id res chain seq x y z
N SER A 1 14.65 -11.79 22.87
CA SER A 1 14.34 -11.22 21.55
C SER A 1 12.84 -11.21 21.38
N SER A 2 12.23 -10.08 21.15
CA SER A 2 10.82 -10.02 20.74
C SER A 2 10.75 -10.53 19.31
N ASP A 3 9.97 -11.57 19.06
CA ASP A 3 9.73 -12.10 17.71
C ASP A 3 9.19 -10.98 16.80
N VAL A 4 9.51 -11.08 15.51
CA VAL A 4 9.06 -10.14 14.49
C VAL A 4 7.55 -10.18 14.36
N CYS A 5 6.93 -11.37 14.42
CA CYS A 5 5.48 -11.57 14.35
C CYS A 5 4.89 -11.92 15.73
N SER A 6 3.62 -11.59 15.93
CA SER A 6 2.84 -11.93 17.13
C SER A 6 1.80 -13.00 16.87
N SER A 7 1.27 -13.09 15.66
CA SER A 7 0.30 -14.10 15.23
C SER A 7 0.99 -15.20 14.44
N ASP A 8 0.42 -16.41 14.45
CA ASP A 8 0.89 -17.50 13.59
C ASP A 8 0.47 -17.22 12.14
N LEU A 9 1.46 -17.03 11.26
CA LEU A 9 1.27 -16.79 9.83
C LEU A 9 1.84 -17.95 9.02
N THR A 10 1.17 -18.33 7.96
CA THR A 10 1.60 -19.42 7.08
C THR A 10 1.55 -19.02 5.62
N PHE A 11 2.62 -19.24 4.89
CA PHE A 11 2.61 -19.22 3.44
C PHE A 11 2.09 -20.57 2.93
N ASP A 12 0.86 -20.59 2.45
CA ASP A 12 0.27 -21.77 1.82
C ASP A 12 0.62 -21.77 0.34
N ILE A 13 1.65 -22.53 -0.01
CA ILE A 13 2.34 -22.50 -1.31
C ILE A 13 1.75 -23.58 -2.21
N PHE A 14 1.27 -23.18 -3.38
CA PHE A 14 0.75 -24.04 -4.42
C PHE A 14 1.62 -23.91 -5.66
N VAL A 15 2.30 -24.99 -6.07
CA VAL A 15 3.17 -24.94 -7.23
C VAL A 15 3.38 -26.35 -7.83
N PRO A 16 3.37 -26.49 -9.18
CA PRO A 16 3.64 -27.78 -9.81
C PRO A 16 5.05 -28.28 -9.49
N PRO A 17 5.26 -29.61 -9.37
CA PRO A 17 6.59 -30.16 -9.05
C PRO A 17 7.71 -29.79 -10.04
N ARG A 18 7.36 -29.54 -11.30
CA ARG A 18 8.30 -29.22 -12.38
C ARG A 18 8.26 -27.76 -12.84
N HIS A 19 7.62 -26.87 -12.07
CA HIS A 19 7.59 -25.45 -12.41
C HIS A 19 8.99 -24.84 -12.29
N GLU A 20 9.43 -24.08 -13.28
CA GLU A 20 10.77 -23.49 -13.32
C GLU A 20 11.08 -22.60 -12.11
N SER A 21 10.12 -21.81 -11.67
CA SER A 21 10.26 -20.90 -10.51
C SER A 21 9.95 -21.56 -9.16
N ARG A 22 9.74 -22.90 -9.11
CA ARG A 22 9.38 -23.59 -7.85
C ARG A 22 10.46 -23.42 -6.79
N ALA A 23 11.71 -23.69 -7.15
CA ALA A 23 12.83 -23.63 -6.22
C ALA A 23 12.96 -22.18 -5.68
N GLU A 24 12.97 -21.21 -6.57
CA GLU A 24 13.10 -19.79 -6.21
C GLU A 24 12.00 -19.33 -5.26
N LEU A 25 10.74 -19.71 -5.52
CA LEU A 25 9.60 -19.34 -4.66
C LEU A 25 9.72 -19.99 -3.28
N VAL A 26 10.01 -21.29 -3.22
CA VAL A 26 10.10 -22.01 -1.95
C VAL A 26 11.25 -21.50 -1.11
N ASP A 27 12.44 -21.37 -1.71
CA ASP A 27 13.64 -20.87 -1.02
C ASP A 27 13.42 -19.46 -0.46
N LEU A 28 12.83 -18.55 -1.25
CA LEU A 28 12.52 -17.20 -0.81
C LEU A 28 11.57 -17.20 0.41
N LEU A 29 10.47 -17.96 0.34
CA LEU A 29 9.47 -17.97 1.42
C LEU A 29 9.97 -18.69 2.66
N GLU A 30 10.78 -19.74 2.52
CA GLU A 30 11.43 -20.42 3.66
C GLU A 30 12.46 -19.51 4.33
N GLU A 31 13.24 -18.75 3.54
CA GLU A 31 14.18 -17.76 4.08
C GLU A 31 13.45 -16.68 4.87
N VAL A 32 12.36 -16.13 4.34
CA VAL A 32 11.53 -15.17 5.05
C VAL A 32 10.90 -15.79 6.30
N ALA A 33 10.40 -17.02 6.21
CA ALA A 33 9.82 -17.72 7.36
C ALA A 33 10.85 -17.96 8.47
N SER A 34 12.12 -18.18 8.12
CA SER A 34 13.19 -18.36 9.11
C SER A 34 13.44 -17.14 10.00
N CYS A 35 12.93 -15.96 9.63
CA CYS A 35 13.10 -14.72 10.40
C CYS A 35 12.18 -14.65 11.66
N SER A 36 11.22 -15.55 11.81
CA SER A 36 10.29 -15.56 12.94
C SER A 36 9.77 -16.98 13.23
N GLU A 37 9.69 -17.36 14.49
CA GLU A 37 9.10 -18.63 14.91
C GLU A 37 7.58 -18.71 14.62
N LYS A 38 6.96 -17.57 14.34
CA LYS A 38 5.55 -17.40 14.01
C LYS A 38 5.25 -17.47 12.51
N LEU A 39 6.27 -17.59 11.67
CA LEU A 39 6.14 -17.76 10.22
C LEU A 39 6.41 -19.21 9.84
N SER A 40 5.61 -19.78 8.96
CA SER A 40 5.78 -21.14 8.45
C SER A 40 5.42 -21.25 6.98
N CYS A 41 5.91 -22.31 6.32
CA CYS A 41 5.55 -22.66 4.96
C CYS A 41 4.80 -23.98 4.92
N ARG A 42 3.75 -24.06 4.10
CA ARG A 42 3.05 -25.30 3.76
C ARG A 42 3.06 -25.46 2.25
N LEU A 43 3.71 -26.51 1.75
CA LEU A 43 3.85 -26.73 0.32
C LEU A 43 2.81 -27.74 -0.17
N GLN A 44 2.13 -27.40 -1.26
CA GLN A 44 1.13 -28.22 -1.93
C GLN A 44 1.39 -28.27 -3.43
N GLU A 45 0.94 -29.35 -4.07
CA GLU A 45 0.98 -29.48 -5.52
C GLU A 45 -0.27 -28.85 -6.15
N SER A 46 -0.10 -28.17 -7.27
CA SER A 46 -1.19 -27.54 -8.03
C SER A 46 -0.84 -27.38 -9.51
N GLU A 47 -1.77 -26.89 -10.32
CA GLU A 47 -1.53 -26.64 -11.75
C GLU A 47 -0.81 -25.30 -12.00
N GLY A 48 -0.85 -24.34 -11.06
CA GLY A 48 -0.24 -23.03 -11.22
C GLY A 48 0.57 -22.60 -9.99
N LEU A 49 1.41 -21.59 -10.17
CA LEU A 49 2.24 -21.03 -9.12
C LEU A 49 1.47 -19.95 -8.37
N LYS A 50 1.27 -20.13 -7.06
CA LYS A 50 0.75 -19.11 -6.15
C LYS A 50 1.09 -19.43 -4.70
N PHE A 51 1.00 -18.45 -3.84
CA PHE A 51 0.84 -18.69 -2.42
C PHE A 51 -0.22 -17.76 -1.82
N ILE A 52 -0.84 -18.23 -0.76
CA ILE A 52 -1.85 -17.52 0.02
C ILE A 52 -1.25 -17.24 1.40
N LEU A 53 -1.41 -16.04 1.90
CA LEU A 53 -1.05 -15.71 3.27
C LEU A 53 -2.20 -16.12 4.18
N LEU A 54 -1.94 -17.05 5.10
CA LEU A 54 -2.89 -17.45 6.13
C LEU A 54 -2.50 -16.80 7.46
N LYS A 55 -3.49 -16.45 8.26
CA LYS A 55 -3.33 -16.01 9.66
C LYS A 55 -4.11 -16.94 10.56
N GLU A 56 -3.44 -17.57 11.53
CA GLU A 56 -4.04 -18.54 12.46
C GLU A 56 -4.82 -19.64 11.73
N GLY A 57 -4.32 -20.04 10.54
CA GLY A 57 -4.93 -21.05 9.67
C GLY A 57 -6.03 -20.56 8.74
N GLU A 58 -6.50 -19.32 8.90
CA GLU A 58 -7.54 -18.73 8.06
C GLU A 58 -6.95 -17.90 6.91
N ASP A 59 -7.61 -17.95 5.75
CA ASP A 59 -7.20 -17.19 4.55
C ASP A 59 -7.42 -15.69 4.75
N THR A 60 -6.33 -14.92 4.72
CA THR A 60 -6.40 -13.46 4.85
C THR A 60 -7.05 -12.76 3.65
N GLY A 61 -7.17 -13.43 2.51
CA GLY A 61 -7.59 -12.86 1.23
C GLY A 61 -6.44 -12.27 0.40
N ILE A 62 -5.18 -12.38 0.86
CA ILE A 62 -4.00 -11.93 0.14
C ILE A 62 -3.35 -13.11 -0.57
N THR A 63 -3.26 -13.02 -1.89
CA THR A 63 -2.65 -14.04 -2.76
C THR A 63 -1.57 -13.41 -3.64
N PHE A 64 -0.46 -14.10 -3.79
CA PHE A 64 0.56 -13.77 -4.77
C PHE A 64 0.67 -14.91 -5.81
N ARG A 65 0.54 -14.56 -7.06
CA ARG A 65 0.84 -15.41 -8.22
C ARG A 65 2.12 -14.91 -8.87
N ALA A 66 3.17 -14.90 -8.07
CA ALA A 66 4.48 -14.33 -8.36
C ALA A 66 5.53 -14.96 -7.43
N VAL A 67 6.80 -14.85 -7.80
CA VAL A 67 7.92 -14.92 -6.87
C VAL A 67 8.22 -13.48 -6.44
N PRO A 68 7.78 -13.01 -5.26
CA PRO A 68 7.80 -11.59 -4.91
C PRO A 68 9.21 -11.09 -4.55
N GLY A 69 10.10 -11.13 -5.53
CA GLY A 69 11.45 -10.56 -5.49
C GLY A 69 11.50 -9.12 -6.02
N GLY A 70 12.69 -8.58 -6.22
CA GLY A 70 12.89 -7.24 -6.75
C GLY A 70 12.13 -6.18 -5.96
N HIS A 71 11.39 -5.32 -6.66
CA HIS A 71 10.61 -4.27 -6.02
C HIS A 71 9.41 -4.79 -5.19
N GLU A 72 8.88 -5.98 -5.51
CA GLU A 72 7.74 -6.57 -4.80
C GLU A 72 8.12 -7.29 -3.50
N PHE A 73 9.41 -7.44 -3.20
CA PHE A 73 9.84 -7.99 -1.91
C PHE A 73 9.33 -7.15 -0.73
N THR A 74 9.30 -5.82 -0.89
CA THR A 74 8.71 -4.93 0.11
C THR A 74 7.20 -5.15 0.27
N SER A 75 6.48 -5.48 -0.81
CA SER A 75 5.05 -5.80 -0.75
C SER A 75 4.77 -7.08 0.03
N LEU A 76 5.63 -8.10 -0.10
CA LEU A 76 5.57 -9.32 0.71
C LEU A 76 5.75 -9.00 2.20
N LEU A 77 6.82 -8.25 2.56
CA LEU A 77 7.09 -7.89 3.95
C LEU A 77 5.96 -7.06 4.56
N MET A 78 5.42 -6.10 3.80
CA MET A 78 4.29 -5.29 4.26
C MET A 78 3.00 -6.11 4.42
N ALA A 79 2.75 -7.08 3.55
CA ALA A 79 1.60 -7.99 3.69
C ALA A 79 1.66 -8.77 5.00
N ILE A 80 2.84 -9.32 5.34
CA ILE A 80 3.09 -10.04 6.61
C ILE A 80 2.83 -9.11 7.81
N LEU A 81 3.48 -7.95 7.84
CA LEU A 81 3.39 -7.01 8.97
C LEU A 81 1.97 -6.47 9.15
N ASN A 82 1.28 -6.16 8.05
CA ASN A 82 -0.10 -5.68 8.10
C ASN A 82 -1.07 -6.77 8.56
N ALA A 83 -0.94 -7.99 8.07
CA ALA A 83 -1.75 -9.13 8.51
C ALA A 83 -1.54 -9.44 10.00
N ASP A 84 -0.31 -9.30 10.50
CA ASP A 84 0.02 -9.44 11.93
C ASP A 84 -0.48 -8.27 12.80
N GLY A 85 -0.86 -7.13 12.17
CA GLY A 85 -1.27 -5.91 12.88
C GLY A 85 -0.11 -5.04 13.35
N LYS A 86 1.14 -5.38 12.99
CA LYS A 86 2.36 -4.61 13.33
C LYS A 86 2.78 -3.61 12.25
N GLY A 87 2.07 -3.56 11.13
CA GLY A 87 2.31 -2.59 10.07
C GLY A 87 2.18 -1.16 10.57
N LYS A 88 3.02 -0.28 10.03
CA LYS A 88 3.05 1.16 10.39
C LYS A 88 2.47 2.06 9.30
N ASN A 89 1.98 1.48 8.21
CA ASN A 89 1.46 2.18 7.04
C ASN A 89 -0.08 2.22 6.99
N PHE A 90 -0.76 1.93 8.10
CA PHE A 90 -2.21 2.04 8.16
C PHE A 90 -2.64 3.50 7.94
N PRO A 91 -3.67 3.73 7.12
CA PRO A 91 -4.20 5.07 6.89
C PRO A 91 -4.91 5.58 8.16
N ASP A 92 -5.24 6.86 8.14
CA ASP A 92 -6.02 7.47 9.23
C ASP A 92 -7.41 6.80 9.36
N GLU A 93 -8.09 7.10 10.47
CA GLU A 93 -9.39 6.50 10.78
C GLU A 93 -10.46 6.85 9.73
N PHE A 94 -10.37 8.00 9.07
CA PHE A 94 -11.30 8.39 8.02
C PHE A 94 -11.20 7.46 6.81
N ILE A 95 -10.00 7.25 6.28
CA ILE A 95 -9.75 6.31 5.17
C ILE A 95 -10.08 4.87 5.60
N THR A 96 -9.69 4.48 6.81
CA THR A 96 -10.00 3.16 7.36
C THR A 96 -11.49 2.87 7.39
N ARG A 97 -12.32 3.82 7.86
CA ARG A 97 -13.78 3.68 7.88
C ARG A 97 -14.37 3.54 6.48
N ARG A 98 -13.89 4.32 5.53
CA ARG A 98 -14.33 4.23 4.12
C ARG A 98 -14.03 2.85 3.52
N ILE A 99 -12.82 2.31 3.76
CA ILE A 99 -12.46 0.97 3.31
C ILE A 99 -13.38 -0.08 3.94
N ARG A 100 -13.63 -0.01 5.24
CA ARG A 100 -14.54 -0.93 5.95
C ARG A 100 -15.98 -0.83 5.48
N ALA A 101 -16.38 0.31 4.94
CA ALA A 101 -17.72 0.56 4.43
C ALA A 101 -17.99 0.03 3.03
N LEU A 102 -16.95 -0.36 2.28
CA LEU A 102 -17.11 -0.99 0.96
C LEU A 102 -17.89 -2.29 1.09
N ARG A 103 -18.84 -2.48 0.18
CA ARG A 103 -19.71 -3.65 0.16
C ARG A 103 -19.15 -4.70 -0.79
N GLY A 104 -18.84 -5.88 -0.27
CA GLY A 104 -18.33 -7.01 -1.03
C GLY A 104 -19.39 -8.08 -1.33
N PRO A 105 -18.95 -9.21 -1.89
CA PRO A 105 -17.56 -9.58 -2.13
C PRO A 105 -16.88 -8.76 -3.24
N ILE A 106 -15.60 -8.40 -3.05
CA ILE A 106 -14.79 -7.67 -4.02
C ILE A 106 -13.54 -8.48 -4.32
N ASN A 107 -13.34 -8.87 -5.59
CA ASN A 107 -12.15 -9.61 -6.01
C ASN A 107 -11.27 -8.71 -6.87
N LEU A 108 -10.08 -8.41 -6.37
CA LEU A 108 -9.11 -7.54 -7.03
C LEU A 108 -7.96 -8.37 -7.59
N THR A 109 -7.54 -8.04 -8.80
CA THR A 109 -6.34 -8.62 -9.42
C THR A 109 -5.45 -7.50 -9.91
N THR A 110 -4.19 -7.48 -9.48
CA THR A 110 -3.19 -6.53 -9.95
C THR A 110 -2.15 -7.26 -10.79
N TYR A 111 -2.08 -6.94 -12.08
CA TYR A 111 -0.98 -7.36 -12.92
C TYR A 111 0.21 -6.44 -12.71
N LEU A 112 1.36 -7.04 -12.44
CA LEU A 112 2.60 -6.37 -12.09
C LEU A 112 3.80 -6.91 -12.87
N SER A 113 4.94 -6.26 -12.71
CA SER A 113 6.26 -6.76 -13.09
C SER A 113 7.24 -6.50 -11.96
N LEU A 114 8.12 -7.44 -11.66
CA LEU A 114 9.10 -7.32 -10.56
C LEU A 114 10.08 -6.14 -10.75
N GLY A 115 10.27 -5.69 -11.99
CA GLY A 115 11.07 -4.51 -12.33
C GLY A 115 10.32 -3.18 -12.29
N CYS A 116 9.04 -3.19 -12.01
CA CYS A 116 8.19 -2.00 -12.01
C CYS A 116 8.31 -1.23 -10.68
N THR A 117 8.73 0.02 -10.72
CA THR A 117 8.93 0.86 -9.52
C THR A 117 7.63 1.39 -8.90
N ASN A 118 6.54 1.42 -9.66
CA ASN A 118 5.23 1.92 -9.22
C ASN A 118 4.28 0.80 -8.78
N CYS A 119 4.61 -0.47 -9.09
CA CYS A 119 3.76 -1.61 -8.76
C CYS A 119 3.61 -1.82 -7.25
N PRO A 120 4.66 -1.71 -6.43
CA PRO A 120 4.55 -1.92 -4.99
C PRO A 120 3.56 -0.97 -4.30
N ASP A 121 3.48 0.29 -4.71
CA ASP A 121 2.55 1.26 -4.10
C ASP A 121 1.09 0.79 -4.25
N VAL A 122 0.73 0.25 -5.42
CA VAL A 122 -0.61 -0.27 -5.71
C VAL A 122 -0.87 -1.59 -5.00
N VAL A 123 0.07 -2.54 -5.07
CA VAL A 123 -0.06 -3.85 -4.42
C VAL A 123 -0.21 -3.70 -2.90
N GLN A 124 0.62 -2.89 -2.27
CA GLN A 124 0.58 -2.65 -0.83
C GLN A 124 -0.71 -1.96 -0.40
N ALA A 125 -1.19 -0.98 -1.18
CA ALA A 125 -2.46 -0.30 -0.90
C ALA A 125 -3.64 -1.28 -0.94
N LEU A 126 -3.72 -2.15 -1.95
CA LEU A 126 -4.79 -3.13 -2.08
C LEU A 126 -4.69 -4.24 -1.03
N ASN A 127 -3.50 -4.76 -0.74
CA ASN A 127 -3.30 -5.72 0.36
C ASN A 127 -3.72 -5.13 1.72
N LEU A 128 -3.46 -3.84 1.94
CA LEU A 128 -3.89 -3.16 3.16
C LEU A 128 -5.42 -3.03 3.23
N MET A 129 -6.10 -2.78 2.10
CA MET A 129 -7.56 -2.78 2.05
C MET A 129 -8.14 -4.16 2.39
N VAL A 130 -7.51 -5.25 1.94
CA VAL A 130 -7.89 -6.63 2.32
C VAL A 130 -7.83 -6.84 3.83
N VAL A 131 -6.73 -6.41 4.46
CA VAL A 131 -6.57 -6.52 5.94
C VAL A 131 -7.65 -5.72 6.68
N LEU A 132 -8.08 -4.58 6.15
CA LEU A 132 -9.06 -3.69 6.78
C LEU A 132 -10.51 -4.11 6.52
N ASN A 133 -10.78 -4.84 5.42
CA ASN A 133 -12.13 -5.28 5.05
C ASN A 133 -12.11 -6.74 4.54
N PRO A 134 -12.61 -7.69 5.33
CA PRO A 134 -12.58 -9.12 4.99
C PRO A 134 -13.46 -9.51 3.78
N GLN A 135 -14.26 -8.59 3.25
CA GLN A 135 -15.02 -8.79 2.01
C GLN A 135 -14.20 -8.52 0.74
N ILE A 136 -12.96 -8.05 0.89
CA ILE A 136 -12.04 -7.80 -0.22
C ILE A 136 -11.00 -8.92 -0.28
N ARG A 137 -10.73 -9.40 -1.47
CA ARG A 137 -9.64 -10.33 -1.80
C ARG A 137 -8.76 -9.69 -2.85
N HIS A 138 -7.46 -9.94 -2.79
CA HIS A 138 -6.51 -9.39 -3.75
C HIS A 138 -5.50 -10.43 -4.21
N GLU A 139 -5.32 -10.53 -5.52
CA GLU A 139 -4.27 -11.32 -6.16
C GLU A 139 -3.26 -10.40 -6.84
N ALA A 140 -1.99 -10.52 -6.47
CA ALA A 140 -0.87 -9.88 -7.14
C ALA A 140 -0.25 -10.86 -8.14
N VAL A 141 -0.33 -10.55 -9.43
CA VAL A 141 -0.01 -11.46 -10.55
C VAL A 141 1.19 -10.92 -11.32
N ASP A 142 2.31 -11.64 -11.30
CA ASP A 142 3.45 -11.33 -12.15
C ASP A 142 3.16 -11.72 -13.60
N GLY A 143 3.24 -10.73 -14.49
CA GLY A 143 2.99 -10.91 -15.90
C GLY A 143 3.97 -11.85 -16.60
N ALA A 144 5.21 -11.95 -16.10
CA ALA A 144 6.23 -12.85 -16.67
C ALA A 144 5.90 -14.33 -16.41
N VAL A 145 5.28 -14.64 -15.28
CA VAL A 145 4.89 -16.01 -14.91
C VAL A 145 3.51 -16.39 -15.47
N ASN A 146 2.70 -15.39 -15.85
CA ASN A 146 1.30 -15.57 -16.25
C ASN A 146 1.00 -14.95 -17.63
N GLU A 147 1.90 -15.08 -18.60
CA GLU A 147 1.81 -14.43 -19.93
C GLU A 147 0.51 -14.69 -20.68
N GLU A 148 0.02 -15.93 -20.68
CA GLU A 148 -1.23 -16.29 -21.36
C GLU A 148 -2.43 -15.50 -20.80
N GLU A 149 -2.47 -15.33 -19.49
CA GLU A 149 -3.53 -14.58 -18.83
C GLU A 149 -3.42 -13.09 -19.12
N VAL A 150 -2.20 -12.53 -19.04
CA VAL A 150 -1.91 -11.12 -19.38
C VAL A 150 -2.37 -10.79 -20.80
N ASN A 151 -2.07 -11.69 -21.77
CA ASN A 151 -2.48 -11.52 -23.17
C ASN A 151 -4.00 -11.61 -23.32
N ARG A 152 -4.65 -12.57 -22.65
CA ARG A 152 -6.11 -12.73 -22.67
C ARG A 152 -6.82 -11.51 -22.07
N MET A 153 -6.28 -10.96 -20.99
CA MET A 153 -6.81 -9.78 -20.29
C MET A 153 -6.40 -8.46 -20.98
N LYS A 154 -5.59 -8.52 -22.03
CA LYS A 154 -5.10 -7.37 -22.82
C LYS A 154 -4.39 -6.31 -21.96
N VAL A 155 -3.63 -6.73 -20.96
CA VAL A 155 -2.85 -5.85 -20.11
C VAL A 155 -1.70 -5.25 -20.93
N GLN A 156 -1.65 -3.93 -21.08
CA GLN A 156 -0.65 -3.23 -21.89
C GLN A 156 0.39 -2.50 -21.05
N ALA A 157 0.12 -2.28 -19.79
CA ALA A 157 1.00 -1.56 -18.86
C ALA A 157 0.84 -2.10 -17.44
N VAL A 158 1.83 -1.88 -16.58
CA VAL A 158 1.80 -2.28 -15.18
C VAL A 158 2.14 -1.09 -14.25
N PRO A 159 1.52 -1.03 -13.06
CA PRO A 159 0.46 -1.91 -12.58
C PRO A 159 -0.88 -1.69 -13.30
N THR A 160 -1.65 -2.76 -13.50
CA THR A 160 -3.04 -2.67 -13.96
C THR A 160 -3.92 -3.45 -12.98
N VAL A 161 -4.98 -2.80 -12.49
CA VAL A 161 -5.90 -3.37 -11.51
C VAL A 161 -7.25 -3.68 -12.15
N PHE A 162 -7.71 -4.90 -11.91
CA PHE A 162 -9.05 -5.36 -12.25
C PHE A 162 -9.86 -5.59 -10.98
N ALA A 163 -11.15 -5.28 -11.04
CA ALA A 163 -12.13 -5.59 -10.01
C ALA A 163 -13.23 -6.44 -10.63
N ASP A 164 -13.40 -7.68 -10.15
CA ASP A 164 -14.33 -8.67 -10.70
C ASP A 164 -14.23 -8.82 -12.23
N GLY A 165 -12.99 -8.84 -12.75
CA GLY A 165 -12.69 -9.00 -14.18
C GLY A 165 -12.80 -7.74 -15.03
N GLU A 166 -13.17 -6.59 -14.49
CA GLU A 166 -13.17 -5.30 -15.16
C GLU A 166 -11.98 -4.43 -14.77
N GLN A 167 -11.31 -3.82 -15.75
CA GLN A 167 -10.18 -2.93 -15.51
C GLN A 167 -10.65 -1.62 -14.84
N ILE A 168 -10.14 -1.32 -13.66
CA ILE A 168 -10.49 -0.11 -12.91
C ILE A 168 -9.35 0.90 -12.79
N HIS A 169 -8.08 0.44 -12.95
CA HIS A 169 -6.92 1.33 -12.77
C HIS A 169 -5.74 0.86 -13.61
N VAL A 170 -4.96 1.82 -14.11
CA VAL A 170 -3.68 1.60 -14.81
C VAL A 170 -2.67 2.61 -14.33
N GLY A 171 -1.45 2.17 -14.11
CA GLY A 171 -0.33 2.99 -13.72
C GLY A 171 -0.30 3.29 -12.22
N ARG A 172 0.40 4.35 -11.86
CA ARG A 172 0.58 4.77 -10.48
C ARG A 172 -0.75 5.08 -9.81
N GLY A 173 -0.89 4.69 -8.55
CA GLY A 173 -2.06 5.00 -7.71
C GLY A 173 -1.72 4.88 -6.23
N ASN A 174 -2.34 5.71 -5.43
CA ASN A 174 -2.29 5.63 -3.97
C ASN A 174 -3.60 5.02 -3.41
N ILE A 175 -3.63 4.77 -2.12
CA ILE A 175 -4.79 4.16 -1.46
C ILE A 175 -6.07 5.00 -1.62
N GLY A 176 -5.97 6.34 -1.66
CA GLY A 176 -7.11 7.24 -1.86
C GLY A 176 -7.69 7.11 -3.26
N ASP A 177 -6.84 7.13 -4.31
CA ASP A 177 -7.25 7.00 -5.71
C ASP A 177 -7.94 5.65 -5.98
N LEU A 178 -7.40 4.57 -5.39
CA LEU A 178 -7.96 3.22 -5.54
C LEU A 178 -9.28 3.08 -4.78
N LEU A 179 -9.36 3.63 -3.56
CA LEU A 179 -10.57 3.62 -2.74
C LEU A 179 -11.72 4.35 -3.43
N GLU A 180 -11.49 5.54 -3.99
CA GLU A 180 -12.51 6.30 -4.73
C GLU A 180 -13.12 5.48 -5.87
N LYS A 181 -12.27 4.78 -6.66
CA LYS A 181 -12.73 3.91 -7.75
C LYS A 181 -13.57 2.73 -7.26
N LEU A 182 -13.19 2.15 -6.13
CA LEU A 182 -13.96 1.08 -5.51
C LEU A 182 -15.29 1.58 -4.95
N GLU A 183 -15.33 2.75 -4.35
CA GLU A 183 -16.56 3.37 -3.85
C GLU A 183 -17.55 3.68 -4.98
N VAL A 184 -17.07 4.21 -6.10
CA VAL A 184 -17.89 4.46 -7.29
C VAL A 184 -18.52 3.15 -7.81
N ARG A 185 -17.78 2.05 -7.75
CA ARG A 185 -18.24 0.76 -8.28
C ARG A 185 -19.13 -0.03 -7.32
N TYR A 186 -18.75 -0.11 -6.05
CA TYR A 186 -19.40 -0.99 -5.06
C TYR A 186 -20.29 -0.24 -4.08
N GLY A 187 -20.18 1.07 -4.07
CA GLY A 187 -20.86 1.93 -3.12
C GLY A 187 -20.24 1.85 -1.71
N ALA A 188 -20.41 2.91 -0.97
CA ALA A 188 -20.08 2.96 0.45
C ALA A 188 -21.36 3.05 1.27
N SER A 189 -21.45 2.27 2.35
CA SER A 189 -22.63 2.25 3.22
C SER A 189 -22.66 3.39 4.26
N VAL A 190 -21.78 4.36 4.14
CA VAL A 190 -21.67 5.46 5.11
C VAL A 190 -22.42 6.68 4.61
N SER A 191 -23.50 7.02 5.28
CA SER A 191 -23.96 8.40 5.32
C SER A 191 -22.92 9.18 6.14
N GLU A 192 -22.00 9.83 5.46
CA GLU A 192 -20.98 10.64 6.11
C GLU A 192 -21.66 11.83 6.81
N SER A 193 -21.71 11.80 8.12
CA SER A 193 -21.66 13.05 8.87
C SER A 193 -20.20 13.54 8.75
N PHE A 194 -19.96 14.45 7.83
CA PHE A 194 -18.66 15.12 7.73
C PHE A 194 -18.42 15.86 9.04
N GLU A 195 -17.46 15.41 9.83
CA GLU A 195 -16.96 16.23 10.94
C GLU A 195 -16.29 17.46 10.32
N THR A 196 -16.95 18.59 10.46
CA THR A 196 -16.34 19.86 10.12
C THR A 196 -15.29 20.18 11.17
N LYS A 197 -14.03 20.23 10.77
CA LYS A 197 -12.94 20.68 11.62
C LYS A 197 -12.54 22.10 11.25
N GLU A 198 -12.29 22.91 12.25
CA GLU A 198 -11.84 24.29 12.06
C GLU A 198 -10.35 24.41 12.30
N TYR A 199 -9.67 25.04 11.37
CA TYR A 199 -8.23 25.35 11.44
C TYR A 199 -8.02 26.84 11.18
N ASP A 200 -6.96 27.40 11.76
CA ASP A 200 -6.51 28.74 11.45
C ASP A 200 -5.74 28.78 10.13
N VAL A 201 -5.07 27.66 9.79
CA VAL A 201 -4.35 27.48 8.53
C VAL A 201 -4.54 26.08 8.01
N LEU A 202 -4.98 25.98 6.76
CA LEU A 202 -5.02 24.73 6.00
C LEU A 202 -3.97 24.79 4.88
N VAL A 203 -2.99 23.88 4.91
CA VAL A 203 -1.92 23.82 3.93
C VAL A 203 -2.27 22.77 2.86
N ALA A 204 -2.36 23.20 1.61
CA ALA A 204 -2.59 22.33 0.47
C ALA A 204 -1.26 21.84 -0.12
N GLY A 205 -0.92 20.58 0.13
CA GLY A 205 0.29 19.92 -0.36
C GLY A 205 1.34 19.65 0.71
N GLY A 206 1.89 18.42 0.67
CA GLY A 206 2.84 17.90 1.67
C GLY A 206 4.32 18.00 1.26
N GLY A 207 4.65 18.75 0.21
CA GLY A 207 6.05 18.97 -0.20
C GLY A 207 6.83 19.87 0.77
N PRO A 208 8.13 20.13 0.51
CA PRO A 208 8.97 20.96 1.40
C PRO A 208 8.39 22.33 1.72
N ALA A 209 7.78 23.00 0.73
CA ALA A 209 7.14 24.30 0.92
C ALA A 209 5.92 24.21 1.86
N GLY A 210 5.07 23.21 1.67
CA GLY A 210 3.91 22.97 2.54
C GLY A 210 4.32 22.60 3.96
N ALA A 211 5.31 21.72 4.10
CA ALA A 211 5.85 21.38 5.41
C ALA A 211 6.40 22.61 6.13
N ALA A 212 7.17 23.46 5.44
CA ALA A 212 7.67 24.70 6.00
C ALA A 212 6.54 25.64 6.44
N ALA A 213 5.53 25.85 5.56
CA ALA A 213 4.38 26.70 5.89
C ALA A 213 3.62 26.20 7.14
N ALA A 214 3.39 24.88 7.22
CA ALA A 214 2.71 24.25 8.36
C ALA A 214 3.49 24.41 9.65
N ILE A 215 4.79 24.07 9.64
CA ILE A 215 5.66 24.16 10.82
C ILE A 215 5.75 25.61 11.33
N TYR A 216 5.98 26.58 10.44
CA TYR A 216 6.07 27.97 10.87
C TYR A 216 4.73 28.52 11.38
N SER A 217 3.61 28.09 10.83
CA SER A 217 2.27 28.46 11.32
C SER A 217 2.01 27.85 12.71
N ALA A 218 2.30 26.56 12.90
CA ALA A 218 2.16 25.89 14.19
C ALA A 218 3.06 26.52 15.27
N ARG A 219 4.28 26.93 14.93
CA ARG A 219 5.18 27.67 15.84
C ARG A 219 4.65 29.04 16.28
N LYS A 220 3.69 29.59 15.56
CA LYS A 220 2.96 30.81 15.94
C LYS A 220 1.74 30.53 16.82
N GLY A 221 1.51 29.27 17.20
CA GLY A 221 0.38 28.86 18.01
C GLY A 221 -0.93 28.70 17.25
N LEU A 222 -0.88 28.66 15.90
CA LEU A 222 -2.06 28.46 15.06
C LEU A 222 -2.42 26.96 14.99
N ARG A 223 -3.72 26.67 14.89
CA ARG A 223 -4.23 25.34 14.60
C ARG A 223 -4.02 25.05 13.10
N VAL A 224 -3.23 24.06 12.78
CA VAL A 224 -2.78 23.79 11.41
C VAL A 224 -3.13 22.38 10.98
N ALA A 225 -3.64 22.26 9.74
CA ALA A 225 -3.68 20.98 9.05
C ALA A 225 -2.91 21.03 7.72
N VAL A 226 -2.34 19.89 7.34
CA VAL A 226 -1.75 19.65 6.03
C VAL A 226 -2.59 18.60 5.31
N VAL A 227 -3.12 18.94 4.15
CA VAL A 227 -3.82 17.98 3.26
C VAL A 227 -2.91 17.66 2.09
N ALA A 228 -2.62 16.39 1.89
CA ALA A 228 -1.71 15.94 0.83
C ALA A 228 -2.01 14.51 0.38
N GLU A 229 -1.64 14.17 -0.83
CA GLU A 229 -1.61 12.77 -1.28
C GLU A 229 -0.55 11.99 -0.49
N ARG A 230 0.62 12.62 -0.25
CA ARG A 230 1.70 12.10 0.59
C ARG A 230 2.62 13.22 1.07
N ILE A 231 3.23 13.03 2.24
CA ILE A 231 4.28 13.95 2.70
C ILE A 231 5.55 13.73 1.86
N GLY A 232 6.27 14.83 1.60
CA GLY A 232 7.38 14.90 0.64
C GLY A 232 6.93 15.27 -0.76
N GLY A 233 5.70 14.94 -1.17
CA GLY A 233 5.22 15.22 -2.53
C GLY A 233 6.15 14.62 -3.60
N GLN A 234 6.49 15.40 -4.62
CA GLN A 234 7.34 14.95 -5.74
C GLN A 234 8.79 14.66 -5.35
N VAL A 235 9.31 15.20 -4.24
CA VAL A 235 10.69 14.90 -3.83
C VAL A 235 10.93 13.42 -3.53
N ASN A 236 9.90 12.68 -3.17
CA ASN A 236 9.98 11.22 -2.96
C ASN A 236 10.58 10.46 -4.16
N GLU A 237 10.49 11.03 -5.36
CA GLU A 237 10.95 10.42 -6.62
C GLU A 237 12.37 10.83 -6.99
N THR A 238 12.94 11.78 -6.24
CA THR A 238 14.28 12.28 -6.54
C THR A 238 15.33 11.34 -5.96
N MET A 239 16.20 10.80 -6.82
CA MET A 239 17.23 9.84 -6.43
C MET A 239 18.34 10.47 -5.59
N GLY A 240 18.68 11.73 -5.86
CA GLY A 240 19.71 12.45 -5.10
C GLY A 240 19.41 13.95 -5.05
N ILE A 241 19.60 14.56 -3.90
CA ILE A 241 19.41 15.98 -3.63
C ILE A 241 20.72 16.52 -3.07
N GLU A 242 21.33 17.47 -3.77
CA GLU A 242 22.62 18.09 -3.42
C GLU A 242 22.55 19.62 -3.30
N ASN A 243 21.34 20.17 -3.51
CA ASN A 243 21.09 21.60 -3.53
C ASN A 243 20.26 22.11 -2.33
N LEU A 244 20.09 21.28 -1.31
CA LEU A 244 19.40 21.70 -0.09
C LEU A 244 20.40 22.31 0.89
N ILE A 245 20.18 23.59 1.26
CA ILE A 245 21.05 24.29 2.23
C ILE A 245 21.12 23.50 3.55
N SER A 246 22.32 23.36 4.09
CA SER A 246 22.69 22.59 5.28
C SER A 246 22.65 21.06 5.15
N VAL A 247 22.21 20.53 4.02
CA VAL A 247 22.19 19.09 3.73
C VAL A 247 23.01 18.84 2.47
N PRO A 248 24.31 18.46 2.59
CA PRO A 248 25.21 18.33 1.43
C PRO A 248 24.73 17.28 0.42
N ARG A 249 24.10 16.20 0.91
CA ARG A 249 23.54 15.12 0.09
C ARG A 249 22.48 14.36 0.87
N THR A 250 21.35 14.10 0.21
CA THR A 250 20.27 13.24 0.70
C THR A 250 19.52 12.62 -0.48
N THR A 251 18.64 11.68 -0.20
CA THR A 251 17.66 11.18 -1.17
C THR A 251 16.30 11.82 -0.96
N GLY A 252 15.45 11.79 -1.97
CA GLY A 252 14.07 12.30 -1.82
C GLY A 252 13.28 11.56 -0.76
N LYS A 253 13.48 10.24 -0.62
CA LYS A 253 12.83 9.43 0.41
C LYS A 253 13.28 9.81 1.82
N GLU A 254 14.58 10.02 2.03
CA GLU A 254 15.13 10.49 3.32
C GLU A 254 14.58 11.86 3.66
N LEU A 255 14.62 12.81 2.72
CA LEU A 255 14.05 14.14 2.93
C LEU A 255 12.55 14.10 3.27
N ALA A 256 11.77 13.27 2.59
CA ALA A 256 10.35 13.11 2.88
C ALA A 256 10.11 12.55 4.29
N GLN A 257 10.93 11.59 4.73
CA GLN A 257 10.88 11.05 6.08
C GLN A 257 11.24 12.10 7.14
N ASP A 258 12.26 12.92 6.88
CA ASP A 258 12.67 14.01 7.78
C ASP A 258 11.58 15.07 7.89
N LEU A 259 10.94 15.44 6.75
CA LEU A 259 9.80 16.36 6.75
C LEU A 259 8.62 15.80 7.55
N LYS A 260 8.31 14.51 7.40
CA LYS A 260 7.24 13.85 8.16
C LYS A 260 7.53 13.84 9.66
N SER A 261 8.77 13.51 10.03
CA SER A 261 9.23 13.52 11.41
C SER A 261 9.17 14.92 12.01
N HIS A 262 9.55 15.95 11.24
CA HIS A 262 9.52 17.33 11.68
C HIS A 262 8.09 17.86 11.85
N LEU A 263 7.18 17.54 10.94
CA LEU A 263 5.74 17.85 11.07
C LEU A 263 5.14 17.21 12.33
N ALA A 264 5.49 15.95 12.59
CA ALA A 264 5.00 15.19 13.75
C ALA A 264 5.51 15.76 15.11
N ALA A 265 6.60 16.53 15.11
CA ALA A 265 7.10 17.20 16.32
C ALA A 265 6.21 18.38 16.77
N TYR A 266 5.25 18.80 15.96
CA TYR A 266 4.29 19.85 16.25
C TYR A 266 2.86 19.30 16.23
N HIS A 267 1.93 20.00 16.87
CA HIS A 267 0.49 19.68 16.83
C HIS A 267 -0.12 20.10 15.47
N ILE A 268 0.22 19.37 14.42
CA ILE A 268 -0.26 19.58 13.06
C ILE A 268 -1.07 18.34 12.66
N ASP A 269 -2.32 18.53 12.24
CA ASP A 269 -3.13 17.45 11.68
C ASP A 269 -2.61 17.11 10.27
N ILE A 270 -2.06 15.93 10.08
CA ILE A 270 -1.55 15.46 8.78
C ILE A 270 -2.60 14.57 8.15
N LEU A 271 -3.22 15.06 7.07
CA LEU A 271 -4.29 14.39 6.35
C LEU A 271 -3.72 13.87 5.02
N GLU A 272 -3.06 12.71 5.07
CA GLU A 272 -2.50 12.04 3.89
C GLU A 272 -3.58 11.28 3.10
N ASN A 273 -3.23 10.87 1.86
CA ASN A 273 -4.11 10.18 0.93
C ASN A 273 -5.36 10.98 0.55
N ARG A 274 -5.25 12.30 0.51
CA ARG A 274 -6.34 13.22 0.20
C ARG A 274 -5.89 14.28 -0.79
N ARG A 275 -6.87 14.71 -1.60
CA ARG A 275 -6.74 15.84 -2.53
C ARG A 275 -7.80 16.87 -2.20
N ILE A 276 -7.45 18.15 -2.29
CA ILE A 276 -8.43 19.24 -2.17
C ILE A 276 -9.15 19.39 -3.52
N GLU A 277 -10.44 19.21 -3.53
CA GLU A 277 -11.27 19.36 -4.73
C GLU A 277 -11.70 20.79 -4.94
N LYS A 278 -12.04 21.50 -3.87
CA LYS A 278 -12.61 22.85 -3.94
C LYS A 278 -12.21 23.68 -2.74
N ALA A 279 -11.97 24.97 -2.98
CA ALA A 279 -11.84 26.00 -1.96
C ALA A 279 -12.82 27.14 -2.27
N GLU A 280 -13.56 27.58 -1.26
CA GLU A 280 -14.52 28.68 -1.36
C GLU A 280 -14.24 29.71 -0.27
N VAL A 281 -14.44 30.97 -0.62
CA VAL A 281 -14.44 32.08 0.36
C VAL A 281 -15.87 32.27 0.83
N VAL A 282 -16.07 32.23 2.14
CA VAL A 282 -17.38 32.36 2.80
C VAL A 282 -17.50 33.72 3.42
#